data_ce2020de05e21ef82290bbf38847cb07
#
_entry.id   ce2020de05e21ef82290bbf38847cb07
#
_cell.length_a   1.000
_cell.length_b   1.000
_cell.length_c   1.000
_cell.angle_alpha   90.00
_cell.angle_beta   90.00
_cell.angle_gamma   90.00
#
_symmetry.space_group_name_H-M   'P 1'
#
loop_
_entity.id
_entity.type
_entity.pdbx_description
1 polymer ?
#
loop_
_entity_poly.entity_id
_entity_poly.type
_entity_poly.pdbx_seq_one_letter_code
_entity_poly.pdbx_strand_id
1 'polypeptide(L)'
;IQKYAFRKYKIKTIENKHTHLSPEELEKLEKLSLAGRYTKLQKTLDAFLFCCYAGMRYSDFISLSPDNIVEIRQETWLIYKSIKTSTEVRLPLYLLFEGKGLVILDKYRDDLQSFFHLRDNSNVNKDLIVISRLAGLSKKISFHTARHTNATLLIYNGVNITTVQKLLGHKSVKTTQVYTNVMDMTIVHDLEKNHALMPLPKKTRT
;
A
#
# COMPACT_ATOMS: atom_id res chain seq x y z
N ILE A 1 -41.43 30.42 1.14
CA ILE A 1 -40.83 29.09 0.86
C ILE A 1 -39.52 29.33 0.11
N GLN A 2 -38.38 29.27 0.82
CA GLN A 2 -37.07 29.41 0.20
C GLN A 2 -36.80 28.20 -0.71
N LYS A 3 -36.68 28.44 -2.03
CA LYS A 3 -36.30 27.43 -3.00
C LYS A 3 -34.79 27.13 -2.84
N TYR A 4 -34.48 25.94 -2.35
CA TYR A 4 -33.10 25.45 -2.22
C TYR A 4 -32.49 25.31 -3.63
N ALA A 5 -31.56 26.18 -4.00
CA ALA A 5 -30.99 26.27 -5.36
C ALA A 5 -30.27 24.98 -5.83
N PHE A 6 -29.82 24.12 -4.89
CA PHE A 6 -29.05 22.90 -5.19
C PHE A 6 -29.90 21.63 -5.27
N ARG A 7 -31.23 21.67 -5.23
CA ARG A 7 -32.12 20.50 -5.23
C ARG A 7 -32.03 19.63 -6.50
N LYS A 8 -31.43 20.14 -7.57
CA LYS A 8 -31.25 19.45 -8.86
C LYS A 8 -29.80 19.10 -9.18
N TYR A 9 -28.85 19.36 -8.28
CA TYR A 9 -27.44 19.04 -8.55
C TYR A 9 -27.17 17.58 -8.22
N LYS A 10 -27.21 16.69 -9.23
CA LYS A 10 -26.65 15.35 -9.12
C LYS A 10 -25.14 15.45 -9.20
N ILE A 11 -24.46 15.28 -8.06
CA ILE A 11 -23.00 15.11 -8.03
C ILE A 11 -22.72 13.84 -8.82
N LYS A 12 -22.17 13.97 -10.03
CA LYS A 12 -21.60 12.82 -10.75
C LYS A 12 -20.40 12.35 -9.93
N THR A 13 -20.55 11.23 -9.24
CA THR A 13 -19.44 10.52 -8.65
C THR A 13 -18.61 9.97 -9.81
N ILE A 14 -17.50 10.64 -10.13
CA ILE A 14 -16.52 10.09 -11.07
C ILE A 14 -15.83 8.98 -10.27
N GLU A 15 -15.97 7.73 -10.70
CA GLU A 15 -15.15 6.64 -10.18
C GLU A 15 -13.70 6.94 -10.54
N ASN A 16 -12.97 7.49 -9.58
CA ASN A 16 -11.53 7.66 -9.72
C ASN A 16 -10.89 6.27 -9.71
N LYS A 17 -10.47 5.79 -10.87
CA LYS A 17 -9.62 4.60 -10.97
C LYS A 17 -8.30 4.90 -10.27
N HIS A 18 -8.15 4.36 -9.08
CA HIS A 18 -6.91 4.51 -8.30
C HIS A 18 -5.78 3.75 -8.98
N THR A 19 -4.70 4.44 -9.33
CA THR A 19 -3.52 3.82 -9.91
C THR A 19 -2.82 2.97 -8.85
N HIS A 20 -2.62 1.68 -9.14
CA HIS A 20 -1.83 0.75 -8.34
C HIS A 20 -0.85 -0.01 -9.24
N LEU A 21 0.13 -0.66 -8.67
CA LEU A 21 1.08 -1.52 -9.37
C LEU A 21 0.58 -2.96 -9.36
N SER A 22 0.78 -3.67 -10.48
CA SER A 22 0.68 -5.13 -10.50
C SER A 22 1.89 -5.75 -9.79
N PRO A 23 1.86 -7.06 -9.45
CA PRO A 23 3.03 -7.76 -8.90
C PRO A 23 4.27 -7.62 -9.79
N GLU A 24 4.11 -7.75 -11.12
CA GLU A 24 5.20 -7.65 -12.11
C GLU A 24 5.77 -6.23 -12.19
N GLU A 25 4.92 -5.22 -12.05
CA GLU A 25 5.36 -3.81 -12.04
C GLU A 25 6.10 -3.47 -10.74
N LEU A 26 5.65 -4.02 -9.61
CA LEU A 26 6.34 -3.88 -8.33
C LEU A 26 7.71 -4.54 -8.38
N GLU A 27 7.80 -5.76 -8.94
CA GLU A 27 9.05 -6.49 -9.13
C GLU A 27 10.06 -5.72 -10.00
N LYS A 28 9.59 -5.02 -11.05
CA LYS A 28 10.47 -4.16 -11.87
C LYS A 28 11.10 -3.04 -11.04
N LEU A 29 10.37 -2.47 -10.10
CA LEU A 29 10.90 -1.44 -9.20
C LEU A 29 11.85 -2.04 -8.16
N GLU A 30 11.56 -3.23 -7.64
CA GLU A 30 12.43 -3.95 -6.71
C GLU A 30 13.80 -4.28 -7.34
N LYS A 31 13.80 -4.67 -8.62
CA LYS A 31 15.02 -5.02 -9.38
C LYS A 31 15.74 -3.82 -9.98
N LEU A 32 15.16 -2.61 -9.87
CA LEU A 32 15.74 -1.42 -10.48
C LEU A 32 17.05 -1.03 -9.80
N SER A 33 18.14 -1.08 -10.56
CA SER A 33 19.44 -0.58 -10.12
C SER A 33 19.63 0.87 -10.56
N LEU A 34 19.81 1.78 -9.59
CA LEU A 34 20.02 3.19 -9.82
C LEU A 34 21.52 3.50 -9.72
N ALA A 35 22.14 3.82 -10.86
CA ALA A 35 23.58 4.11 -10.95
C ALA A 35 23.86 5.53 -11.46
N GLY A 36 25.10 6.01 -11.26
CA GLY A 36 25.55 7.30 -11.73
C GLY A 36 24.70 8.46 -11.21
N ARG A 37 24.20 9.32 -12.11
CA ARG A 37 23.41 10.50 -11.76
C ARG A 37 22.07 10.18 -11.06
N TYR A 38 21.60 8.95 -11.14
CA TYR A 38 20.33 8.51 -10.56
C TYR A 38 20.44 7.96 -9.14
N THR A 39 21.65 7.77 -8.62
CA THR A 39 21.90 7.26 -7.25
C THR A 39 21.15 8.06 -6.18
N LYS A 40 21.02 9.39 -6.37
CA LYS A 40 20.25 10.26 -5.47
C LYS A 40 18.75 9.92 -5.36
N LEU A 41 18.21 9.14 -6.30
CA LEU A 41 16.82 8.69 -6.29
C LEU A 41 16.61 7.43 -5.46
N GLN A 42 17.69 6.76 -5.01
CA GLN A 42 17.61 5.48 -4.30
C GLN A 42 16.76 5.58 -3.03
N LYS A 43 16.99 6.61 -2.23
CA LYS A 43 16.22 6.85 -1.02
C LYS A 43 14.72 7.03 -1.30
N THR A 44 14.37 7.73 -2.39
CA THR A 44 12.96 7.90 -2.81
C THR A 44 12.35 6.58 -3.26
N LEU A 45 13.10 5.76 -4.01
CA LEU A 45 12.67 4.43 -4.43
C LEU A 45 12.44 3.51 -3.23
N ASP A 46 13.41 3.44 -2.32
CA ASP A 46 13.33 2.60 -1.13
C ASP A 46 12.17 3.02 -0.21
N ALA A 47 11.94 4.32 -0.02
CA ALA A 47 10.80 4.84 0.74
C ALA A 47 9.45 4.51 0.07
N PHE A 48 9.39 4.61 -1.26
CA PHE A 48 8.20 4.22 -2.02
C PHE A 48 7.91 2.72 -1.89
N LEU A 49 8.91 1.87 -2.06
CA LEU A 49 8.80 0.41 -1.90
C LEU A 49 8.40 0.05 -0.47
N PHE A 50 9.04 0.68 0.53
CA PHE A 50 8.64 0.51 1.93
C PHE A 50 7.14 0.82 2.14
N CYS A 51 6.65 1.92 1.55
CA CYS A 51 5.23 2.27 1.63
C CYS A 51 4.32 1.33 0.81
N CYS A 52 4.83 0.67 -0.24
CA CYS A 52 4.11 -0.41 -0.91
C CYS A 52 3.89 -1.61 0.03
N TYR A 53 4.84 -1.90 0.93
CA TYR A 53 4.73 -3.00 1.88
C TYR A 53 4.02 -2.61 3.19
N ALA A 54 4.14 -1.36 3.62
CA ALA A 54 3.55 -0.86 4.88
C ALA A 54 2.19 -0.15 4.71
N GLY A 55 1.78 0.17 3.49
CA GLY A 55 0.50 0.83 3.21
C GLY A 55 0.40 2.29 3.69
N MET A 56 1.53 2.97 3.94
CA MET A 56 1.56 4.29 4.57
C MET A 56 1.22 5.43 3.60
N ARG A 57 0.71 6.53 4.15
CA ARG A 57 0.65 7.81 3.45
C ARG A 57 2.00 8.52 3.54
N TYR A 58 2.27 9.41 2.58
CA TYR A 58 3.45 10.27 2.62
C TYR A 58 3.58 11.03 3.95
N SER A 59 2.50 11.67 4.41
CA SER A 59 2.50 12.41 5.67
C SER A 59 2.80 11.54 6.89
N ASP A 60 2.28 10.31 6.90
CA ASP A 60 2.53 9.38 8.00
C ASP A 60 3.99 8.90 7.96
N PHE A 61 4.54 8.60 6.77
CA PHE A 61 5.92 8.17 6.59
C PHE A 61 6.94 9.22 7.08
N ILE A 62 6.79 10.48 6.66
CA ILE A 62 7.74 11.55 7.05
C ILE A 62 7.60 11.99 8.51
N SER A 63 6.56 11.55 9.21
CA SER A 63 6.36 11.80 10.64
C SER A 63 6.96 10.72 11.53
N LEU A 64 7.48 9.66 10.94
CA LEU A 64 8.10 8.58 11.71
C LEU A 64 9.43 9.02 12.34
N SER A 65 9.68 8.42 13.50
CA SER A 65 10.99 8.39 14.15
C SER A 65 11.42 6.92 14.38
N PRO A 66 12.67 6.67 14.75
CA PRO A 66 13.10 5.33 15.14
C PRO A 66 12.25 4.70 16.24
N ASP A 67 11.67 5.50 17.15
CA ASP A 67 10.82 5.04 18.26
C ASP A 67 9.52 4.38 17.79
N ASN A 68 9.12 4.58 16.53
CA ASN A 68 7.97 3.90 15.96
C ASN A 68 8.25 2.43 15.61
N ILE A 69 9.53 2.04 15.54
CA ILE A 69 9.96 0.66 15.34
C ILE A 69 10.07 -0.01 16.70
N VAL A 70 9.20 -0.96 16.98
CA VAL A 70 9.06 -1.59 18.30
C VAL A 70 9.18 -3.09 18.19
N GLU A 71 9.94 -3.70 19.11
CA GLU A 71 10.03 -5.15 19.22
C GLU A 71 8.93 -5.68 20.15
N ILE A 72 8.09 -6.60 19.66
CA ILE A 72 7.08 -7.29 20.44
C ILE A 72 7.26 -8.80 20.24
N ARG A 73 7.56 -9.52 21.33
CA ARG A 73 7.84 -10.98 21.29
C ARG A 73 8.92 -11.37 20.27
N GLN A 74 10.00 -10.59 20.22
CA GLN A 74 11.14 -10.75 19.30
C GLN A 74 10.78 -10.51 17.81
N GLU A 75 9.63 -9.87 17.56
CA GLU A 75 9.19 -9.54 16.21
C GLU A 75 9.07 -8.03 16.03
N THR A 76 9.49 -7.54 14.88
CA THR A 76 9.53 -6.10 14.60
C THR A 76 8.17 -5.58 14.14
N TRP A 77 7.66 -4.61 14.85
CA TRP A 77 6.42 -3.89 14.55
C TRP A 77 6.69 -2.43 14.25
N LEU A 78 5.89 -1.86 13.35
CA LEU A 78 5.81 -0.41 13.16
C LEU A 78 4.49 0.07 13.79
N ILE A 79 4.59 0.95 14.78
CA ILE A 79 3.43 1.50 15.50
C ILE A 79 3.46 3.02 15.40
N TYR A 80 2.39 3.58 14.87
CA TYR A 80 2.27 5.03 14.72
C TYR A 80 0.82 5.51 14.77
N LYS A 81 0.62 6.80 15.03
CA LYS A 81 -0.68 7.45 14.97
C LYS A 81 -0.81 8.19 13.63
N SER A 82 -1.77 7.77 12.80
CA SER A 82 -1.97 8.40 11.49
C SER A 82 -2.36 9.88 11.63
N ILE A 83 -1.64 10.76 10.95
CA ILE A 83 -1.87 12.22 10.99
C ILE A 83 -3.29 12.55 10.51
N LYS A 84 -3.73 11.96 9.40
CA LYS A 84 -5.03 12.29 8.79
C LYS A 84 -6.22 11.77 9.59
N THR A 85 -6.11 10.61 10.22
CA THR A 85 -7.26 9.93 10.86
C THR A 85 -7.18 9.92 12.37
N SER A 86 -6.02 10.24 12.95
CA SER A 86 -5.70 10.09 14.38
C SER A 86 -5.90 8.66 14.90
N THR A 87 -5.95 7.67 14.01
CA THR A 87 -6.07 6.26 14.34
C THR A 87 -4.68 5.69 14.61
N GLU A 88 -4.54 4.91 15.68
CA GLU A 88 -3.35 4.11 15.90
C GLU A 88 -3.29 2.98 14.84
N VAL A 89 -2.14 2.83 14.21
CA VAL A 89 -1.83 1.81 13.22
C VAL A 89 -0.71 0.95 13.75
N ARG A 90 -0.88 -0.37 13.70
CA ARG A 90 0.08 -1.37 14.16
C ARG A 90 0.35 -2.34 13.04
N LEU A 91 1.57 -2.35 12.51
CA LEU A 91 1.98 -3.13 11.36
C LEU A 91 3.00 -4.20 11.77
N PRO A 92 2.66 -5.49 11.69
CA PRO A 92 3.63 -6.57 11.89
C PRO A 92 4.50 -6.69 10.64
N LEU A 93 5.62 -5.93 10.59
CA LEU A 93 6.45 -5.83 9.39
C LEU A 93 7.00 -7.18 8.94
N TYR A 94 7.24 -8.10 9.87
CA TYR A 94 7.75 -9.44 9.59
C TYR A 94 6.76 -10.33 8.79
N LEU A 95 5.44 -10.06 8.88
CA LEU A 95 4.40 -10.80 8.14
C LEU A 95 4.01 -10.12 6.82
N LEU A 96 4.17 -8.80 6.74
CA LEU A 96 3.74 -8.05 5.56
C LEU A 96 4.72 -8.27 4.41
N PHE A 97 4.22 -8.79 3.29
CA PHE A 97 5.02 -9.02 2.08
C PHE A 97 6.35 -9.75 2.37
N GLU A 98 6.27 -10.81 3.16
CA GLU A 98 7.43 -11.66 3.52
C GLU A 98 8.58 -10.88 4.19
N GLY A 99 8.25 -9.82 4.94
CA GLY A 99 9.24 -9.00 5.64
C GLY A 99 10.05 -8.06 4.74
N LYS A 100 9.68 -7.86 3.47
CA LYS A 100 10.41 -6.97 2.54
C LYS A 100 10.61 -5.55 3.09
N GLY A 101 9.66 -5.05 3.91
CA GLY A 101 9.80 -3.78 4.61
C GLY A 101 10.97 -3.75 5.58
N LEU A 102 11.24 -4.86 6.27
CA LEU A 102 12.38 -4.97 7.20
C LEU A 102 13.71 -4.93 6.46
N VAL A 103 13.82 -5.57 5.31
CA VAL A 103 15.02 -5.54 4.48
C VAL A 103 15.37 -4.10 4.08
N ILE A 104 14.36 -3.27 3.80
CA ILE A 104 14.59 -1.85 3.50
C ILE A 104 15.04 -1.09 4.75
N LEU A 105 14.38 -1.29 5.90
CA LEU A 105 14.79 -0.62 7.15
C LEU A 105 16.21 -0.98 7.53
N ASP A 106 16.62 -2.22 7.31
CA ASP A 106 17.97 -2.70 7.60
C ASP A 106 19.05 -1.95 6.81
N LYS A 107 18.77 -1.57 5.56
CA LYS A 107 19.68 -0.71 4.76
C LYS A 107 19.95 0.66 5.41
N TYR A 108 19.02 1.14 6.22
CA TYR A 108 19.06 2.47 6.85
C TYR A 108 19.17 2.40 8.37
N ARG A 109 19.56 1.22 8.93
CA ARG A 109 19.60 0.99 10.39
C ARG A 109 20.41 2.03 11.16
N ASP A 110 21.48 2.52 10.55
CA ASP A 110 22.41 3.47 11.19
C ASP A 110 21.89 4.92 11.15
N ASP A 111 20.88 5.21 10.28
CA ASP A 111 20.28 6.54 10.17
C ASP A 111 18.82 6.47 9.69
N LEU A 112 17.97 5.80 10.48
CA LEU A 112 16.54 5.70 10.22
C LEU A 112 15.84 7.06 10.21
N GLN A 113 16.31 8.00 11.04
CA GLN A 113 15.74 9.34 11.08
C GLN A 113 15.90 10.04 9.73
N SER A 114 17.08 9.95 9.12
CA SER A 114 17.29 10.47 7.77
C SER A 114 16.43 9.74 6.74
N PHE A 115 16.28 8.41 6.85
CA PHE A 115 15.45 7.64 5.94
C PHE A 115 14.00 8.13 5.93
N PHE A 116 13.41 8.39 7.08
CA PHE A 116 12.04 8.91 7.19
C PHE A 116 11.91 10.37 6.75
N HIS A 117 13.02 11.11 6.69
CA HIS A 117 13.02 12.51 6.29
C HIS A 117 13.18 12.67 4.78
N LEU A 118 12.07 12.71 4.03
CA LEU A 118 12.06 12.97 2.58
C LEU A 118 11.90 14.47 2.29
N ARG A 119 12.27 14.87 1.07
CA ARG A 119 11.91 16.17 0.52
C ARG A 119 10.38 16.32 0.46
N ASP A 120 9.87 17.49 0.15
CA ASP A 120 8.43 17.70 -0.01
C ASP A 120 7.78 16.74 -1.03
N ASN A 121 6.49 16.47 -0.83
CA ASN A 121 5.75 15.49 -1.62
C ASN A 121 5.76 15.79 -3.14
N SER A 122 5.81 17.07 -3.53
CA SER A 122 5.86 17.44 -4.96
C SER A 122 7.17 16.99 -5.59
N ASN A 123 8.31 17.21 -4.92
CA ASN A 123 9.62 16.79 -5.40
C ASN A 123 9.77 15.27 -5.40
N VAL A 124 9.27 14.59 -4.35
CA VAL A 124 9.23 13.12 -4.31
C VAL A 124 8.42 12.56 -5.48
N ASN A 125 7.27 13.14 -5.81
CA ASN A 125 6.46 12.69 -6.95
C ASN A 125 7.16 12.95 -8.30
N LYS A 126 7.94 14.04 -8.45
CA LYS A 126 8.78 14.25 -9.65
C LYS A 126 9.83 13.15 -9.78
N ASP A 127 10.48 12.77 -8.68
CA ASP A 127 11.44 11.67 -8.68
C ASP A 127 10.78 10.34 -9.07
N LEU A 128 9.58 10.06 -8.55
CA LEU A 128 8.83 8.85 -8.87
C LEU A 128 8.44 8.77 -10.36
N ILE A 129 8.20 9.90 -11.02
CA ILE A 129 7.98 9.93 -12.47
C ILE A 129 9.26 9.50 -13.22
N VAL A 130 10.44 9.91 -12.76
CA VAL A 130 11.72 9.49 -13.35
C VAL A 130 11.96 8.01 -13.08
N ILE A 131 11.76 7.57 -11.84
CA ILE A 131 11.90 6.16 -11.43
C ILE A 131 10.99 5.25 -12.26
N SER A 132 9.70 5.63 -12.44
CA SER A 132 8.77 4.81 -13.25
C SER A 132 9.23 4.64 -14.69
N ARG A 133 9.81 5.67 -15.31
CA ARG A 133 10.37 5.58 -16.66
C ARG A 133 11.59 4.68 -16.71
N LEU A 134 12.49 4.79 -15.74
CA LEU A 134 13.69 3.94 -15.64
C LEU A 134 13.33 2.47 -15.44
N ALA A 135 12.27 2.19 -14.70
CA ALA A 135 11.73 0.84 -14.52
C ALA A 135 10.91 0.33 -15.71
N GLY A 136 10.72 1.12 -16.77
CA GLY A 136 9.91 0.74 -17.93
C GLY A 136 8.43 0.58 -17.64
N LEU A 137 7.90 1.34 -16.67
CA LEU A 137 6.46 1.34 -16.37
C LEU A 137 5.71 2.25 -17.36
N SER A 138 4.57 1.77 -17.87
CA SER A 138 3.69 2.55 -18.78
C SER A 138 2.86 3.61 -18.05
N LYS A 139 2.69 3.47 -16.75
CA LYS A 139 1.87 4.37 -15.92
C LYS A 139 2.72 5.33 -15.08
N LYS A 140 2.20 6.53 -14.86
CA LYS A 140 2.78 7.48 -13.91
C LYS A 140 2.40 7.05 -12.49
N ILE A 141 3.39 6.97 -11.62
CA ILE A 141 3.20 6.67 -10.20
C ILE A 141 3.39 7.94 -9.36
N SER A 142 2.70 7.98 -8.23
CA SER A 142 2.85 8.98 -7.18
C SER A 142 3.07 8.27 -5.85
N PHE A 143 3.48 8.99 -4.82
CA PHE A 143 3.69 8.36 -3.50
C PHE A 143 2.41 7.67 -2.99
N HIS A 144 1.24 8.21 -3.34
CA HIS A 144 -0.03 7.60 -2.95
C HIS A 144 -0.31 6.25 -3.67
N THR A 145 0.29 6.04 -4.84
CA THR A 145 0.23 4.77 -5.57
C THR A 145 0.76 3.61 -4.72
N ALA A 146 1.78 3.83 -3.88
CA ALA A 146 2.31 2.81 -2.98
C ALA A 146 1.21 2.24 -2.06
N ARG A 147 0.43 3.11 -1.43
CA ARG A 147 -0.66 2.71 -0.55
C ARG A 147 -1.80 2.01 -1.29
N HIS A 148 -2.12 2.44 -2.51
CA HIS A 148 -3.10 1.75 -3.35
C HIS A 148 -2.60 0.36 -3.73
N THR A 149 -1.31 0.22 -4.06
CA THR A 149 -0.66 -1.05 -4.35
C THR A 149 -0.74 -1.99 -3.15
N ASN A 150 -0.36 -1.53 -1.95
CA ASN A 150 -0.46 -2.30 -0.72
C ASN A 150 -1.88 -2.85 -0.51
N ALA A 151 -2.89 -1.96 -0.52
CA ALA A 151 -4.27 -2.33 -0.28
C ALA A 151 -4.79 -3.36 -1.30
N THR A 152 -4.51 -3.11 -2.59
CA THR A 152 -4.95 -3.98 -3.68
C THR A 152 -4.30 -5.36 -3.59
N LEU A 153 -2.97 -5.42 -3.35
CA LEU A 153 -2.25 -6.69 -3.25
C LEU A 153 -2.64 -7.50 -2.00
N LEU A 154 -2.88 -6.84 -0.86
CA LEU A 154 -3.36 -7.54 0.34
C LEU A 154 -4.75 -8.17 0.10
N ILE A 155 -5.68 -7.44 -0.52
CA ILE A 155 -7.00 -7.97 -0.86
C ILE A 155 -6.88 -9.08 -1.90
N TYR A 156 -6.06 -8.91 -2.93
CA TYR A 156 -5.79 -9.93 -3.94
C TYR A 156 -5.27 -11.24 -3.32
N ASN A 157 -4.39 -11.13 -2.31
CA ASN A 157 -3.87 -12.27 -1.57
C ASN A 157 -4.86 -12.82 -0.51
N GLY A 158 -6.12 -12.41 -0.53
CA GLY A 158 -7.18 -12.93 0.34
C GLY A 158 -7.13 -12.41 1.78
N VAL A 159 -6.42 -11.31 2.05
CA VAL A 159 -6.46 -10.67 3.36
C VAL A 159 -7.83 -10.01 3.56
N ASN A 160 -8.48 -10.33 4.68
CA ASN A 160 -9.81 -9.81 4.98
C ASN A 160 -9.85 -8.27 4.94
N ILE A 161 -10.87 -7.69 4.31
CA ILE A 161 -11.03 -6.25 4.13
C ILE A 161 -10.99 -5.47 5.45
N THR A 162 -11.50 -6.03 6.54
CA THR A 162 -11.46 -5.39 7.86
C THR A 162 -10.06 -5.37 8.45
N THR A 163 -9.24 -6.36 8.13
CA THR A 163 -7.81 -6.38 8.46
C THR A 163 -7.07 -5.33 7.65
N VAL A 164 -7.30 -5.26 6.33
CA VAL A 164 -6.73 -4.23 5.45
C VAL A 164 -7.14 -2.83 5.91
N GLN A 165 -8.41 -2.64 6.32
CA GLN A 165 -8.88 -1.38 6.90
C GLN A 165 -8.04 -0.95 8.11
N LYS A 166 -7.78 -1.88 9.04
CA LYS A 166 -6.98 -1.63 10.25
C LYS A 166 -5.52 -1.31 9.90
N LEU A 167 -4.90 -2.12 9.04
CA LEU A 167 -3.52 -1.89 8.58
C LEU A 167 -3.36 -0.52 7.90
N LEU A 168 -4.36 -0.08 7.15
CA LEU A 168 -4.35 1.23 6.51
C LEU A 168 -4.76 2.38 7.46
N GLY A 169 -5.28 2.11 8.65
CA GLY A 169 -5.80 3.13 9.56
C GLY A 169 -7.00 3.90 8.98
N HIS A 170 -7.89 3.22 8.25
CA HIS A 170 -9.14 3.80 7.80
C HIS A 170 -10.21 3.76 8.88
N LYS A 171 -10.89 4.88 9.13
CA LYS A 171 -12.01 4.95 10.09
C LYS A 171 -13.24 4.14 9.66
N SER A 172 -13.40 3.89 8.35
CA SER A 172 -14.55 3.18 7.80
C SER A 172 -14.11 2.14 6.77
N VAL A 173 -14.74 0.96 6.79
CA VAL A 173 -14.56 -0.09 5.78
C VAL A 173 -14.92 0.42 4.39
N LYS A 174 -15.92 1.31 4.26
CA LYS A 174 -16.32 1.92 2.98
C LYS A 174 -15.14 2.56 2.24
N THR A 175 -14.17 3.15 2.99
CA THR A 175 -12.94 3.71 2.39
C THR A 175 -12.03 2.62 1.81
N THR A 176 -12.11 1.39 2.32
CA THR A 176 -11.31 0.25 1.85
C THR A 176 -12.01 -0.51 0.73
N GLN A 177 -13.34 -0.43 0.64
CA GLN A 177 -14.14 -1.11 -0.40
C GLN A 177 -13.77 -0.69 -1.83
N VAL A 178 -13.19 0.50 -2.04
CA VAL A 178 -12.72 0.94 -3.36
C VAL A 178 -11.65 0.01 -3.97
N TYR A 179 -10.99 -0.81 -3.14
CA TYR A 179 -9.99 -1.77 -3.58
C TYR A 179 -10.57 -3.16 -3.91
N THR A 180 -11.80 -3.47 -3.50
CA THR A 180 -12.43 -4.78 -3.76
C THR A 180 -12.96 -4.90 -5.19
N ASN A 181 -13.23 -3.79 -5.86
CA ASN A 181 -13.76 -3.79 -7.23
C ASN A 181 -12.68 -4.02 -8.31
N VAL A 182 -11.44 -4.30 -7.89
CA VAL A 182 -10.30 -4.21 -8.80
C VAL A 182 -10.00 -5.53 -9.52
N MET A 183 -10.48 -6.70 -9.04
CA MET A 183 -10.08 -7.98 -9.64
C MET A 183 -11.16 -9.08 -9.57
N ASP A 184 -11.61 -9.55 -10.72
CA ASP A 184 -12.41 -10.78 -10.86
C ASP A 184 -11.66 -12.01 -10.30
N MET A 185 -10.32 -11.98 -10.31
CA MET A 185 -9.44 -13.01 -9.72
C MET A 185 -9.60 -13.17 -8.21
N THR A 186 -10.06 -12.11 -7.49
CA THR A 186 -10.35 -12.23 -6.05
C THR A 186 -11.49 -13.22 -5.81
N ILE A 187 -12.49 -13.23 -6.71
CA ILE A 187 -13.62 -14.16 -6.64
C ILE A 187 -13.13 -15.60 -6.82
N VAL A 188 -12.27 -15.82 -7.82
CA VAL A 188 -11.70 -17.16 -8.09
C VAL A 188 -10.90 -17.63 -6.87
N HIS A 189 -10.01 -16.81 -6.35
CA HIS A 189 -9.18 -17.13 -5.20
C HIS A 189 -10.00 -17.42 -3.92
N ASP A 190 -11.02 -16.59 -3.64
CA ASP A 190 -11.92 -16.78 -2.50
C ASP A 190 -12.72 -18.09 -2.64
N LEU A 191 -13.17 -18.41 -3.85
CA LEU A 191 -13.90 -19.64 -4.12
C LEU A 191 -12.98 -20.87 -4.03
N GLU A 192 -11.77 -20.81 -4.57
CA GLU A 192 -10.78 -21.90 -4.47
C GLU A 192 -10.40 -22.20 -3.02
N LYS A 193 -10.16 -21.16 -2.22
CA LYS A 193 -9.86 -21.30 -0.79
C LYS A 193 -11.02 -21.92 -0.01
N ASN A 194 -12.26 -21.56 -0.34
CA ASN A 194 -13.46 -22.11 0.26
C ASN A 194 -13.79 -23.51 -0.29
N HIS A 195 -13.43 -23.82 -1.54
CA HIS A 195 -13.61 -25.15 -2.12
C HIS A 195 -12.80 -26.23 -1.39
N ALA A 196 -11.62 -25.87 -0.87
CA ALA A 196 -10.83 -26.75 -0.01
C ALA A 196 -11.51 -27.03 1.35
N LEU A 197 -12.39 -26.12 1.81
CA LEU A 197 -13.16 -26.24 3.06
C LEU A 197 -14.55 -26.87 2.86
N MET A 198 -15.07 -26.91 1.64
CA MET A 198 -16.35 -27.48 1.26
C MET A 198 -16.16 -28.49 0.12
N PRO A 199 -15.70 -29.72 0.41
CA PRO A 199 -15.56 -30.75 -0.62
C PRO A 199 -16.96 -31.04 -1.22
N LEU A 200 -17.05 -31.01 -2.57
CA LEU A 200 -18.27 -31.36 -3.28
C LEU A 200 -18.71 -32.78 -2.86
N PRO A 201 -20.03 -33.02 -2.69
CA PRO A 201 -20.53 -34.35 -2.41
C PRO A 201 -20.08 -35.30 -3.53
N LYS A 202 -19.46 -36.43 -3.16
CA LYS A 202 -19.07 -37.44 -4.12
C LYS A 202 -20.30 -37.83 -4.94
N LYS A 203 -20.26 -37.64 -6.26
CA LYS A 203 -21.29 -38.22 -7.15
C LYS A 203 -21.34 -39.72 -6.90
N THR A 204 -22.37 -40.17 -6.22
CA THR A 204 -22.73 -41.61 -6.20
C THR A 204 -23.06 -42.01 -7.63
N ARG A 205 -22.18 -42.80 -8.24
CA ARG A 205 -22.48 -43.47 -9.51
C ARG A 205 -23.59 -44.50 -9.19
N THR A 206 -24.79 -44.23 -9.62
CA THR A 206 -25.82 -45.22 -9.83
C THR A 206 -25.55 -45.99 -11.11
#